data_799ba83c960252b4c26362306ccf3b78
#
_entry.id   799ba83c960252b4c26362306ccf3b78
#
_cell.length_a   1.000
_cell.length_b   1.000
_cell.length_c   1.000
_cell.angle_alpha   90.00
_cell.angle_beta   90.00
_cell.angle_gamma   90.00
#
_symmetry.space_group_name_H-M   'P 1'
#
loop_
_entity.id
_entity.type
_entity.pdbx_description
1 polymer ?
#
loop_
_entity_poly.entity_id
_entity_poly.type
_entity_poly.pdbx_seq_one_letter_code
_entity_poly.pdbx_strand_id
1 'polypeptide(L)'
;MTGQDGEPRERVDVFLTGLAFLDIVFTGLDSPPVPGTEIWAKGLGSGPGGIANFAVALQRLGLTTSLAAAFGADLPGDLCRQVLAEVGVDLSRSRRFEDWTTPVTVAVPYPGDRALITYGDPPPVSQDDLVGQPPASRAALVHLAPDSGAWIERARAAGSLVFADVGWDPSQQWVPDELEHLRSCHAFLPNADEAMGYTRTSTPAAALSRLADLVPLAVVTCGADGAIAVDGTTGESASAPGLAVDVVDTTGAGDVFGAGLTAATLAGWPLAERLRFAVLTSALSLRRPGGAMAAPGWDEIAAWWTAVRHTDDTALRRDYAFLDDVIPLRRSDER
;
A
#
# COMPACT_ATOMS: atom_id res chain seq x y z
N MET A 1 -15.60 -4.23 -28.70
CA MET A 1 -16.42 -3.87 -27.54
C MET A 1 -15.67 -2.76 -26.84
N THR A 2 -16.18 -1.53 -26.92
CA THR A 2 -15.56 -0.32 -26.37
C THR A 2 -15.57 -0.40 -24.85
N GLY A 3 -14.38 -0.30 -24.23
CA GLY A 3 -14.21 -0.35 -22.78
C GLY A 3 -15.00 0.75 -22.08
N GLN A 4 -15.53 0.41 -20.94
CA GLN A 4 -16.18 1.33 -20.01
C GLN A 4 -15.11 2.18 -19.29
N ASP A 5 -14.44 3.06 -20.00
CA ASP A 5 -13.71 4.16 -19.40
C ASP A 5 -14.74 5.27 -19.15
N GLY A 6 -15.28 5.30 -17.91
CA GLY A 6 -16.23 6.35 -17.50
C GLY A 6 -15.58 7.74 -17.54
N GLU A 7 -16.40 8.79 -17.45
CA GLU A 7 -15.87 10.15 -17.29
C GLU A 7 -15.07 10.27 -15.97
N PRO A 8 -13.94 11.05 -15.96
CA PRO A 8 -13.15 11.24 -14.76
C PRO A 8 -14.00 11.79 -13.63
N ARG A 9 -13.87 11.21 -12.43
CA ARG A 9 -14.55 11.76 -11.25
C ARG A 9 -14.00 13.14 -10.94
N GLU A 10 -14.87 14.11 -10.71
CA GLU A 10 -14.45 15.48 -10.35
C GLU A 10 -13.70 15.54 -9.02
N ARG A 11 -14.06 14.67 -8.07
CA ARG A 11 -13.44 14.56 -6.76
C ARG A 11 -13.41 13.10 -6.31
N VAL A 12 -12.27 12.69 -5.75
CA VAL A 12 -12.08 11.37 -5.13
C VAL A 12 -11.54 11.52 -3.70
N ASP A 13 -11.65 10.49 -2.88
CA ASP A 13 -11.01 10.51 -1.56
C ASP A 13 -9.50 10.42 -1.72
N VAL A 14 -9.02 9.50 -2.56
CA VAL A 14 -7.59 9.27 -2.75
C VAL A 14 -7.24 9.14 -4.24
N PHE A 15 -6.26 9.93 -4.66
CA PHE A 15 -5.62 9.81 -5.97
C PHE A 15 -4.30 9.06 -5.81
N LEU A 16 -3.99 8.17 -6.77
CA LEU A 16 -2.79 7.34 -6.71
C LEU A 16 -2.02 7.37 -8.03
N THR A 17 -0.68 7.34 -7.93
CA THR A 17 0.18 7.08 -9.09
C THR A 17 1.46 6.35 -8.70
N GLY A 18 1.95 5.53 -9.59
CA GLY A 18 3.12 4.69 -9.41
C GLY A 18 3.16 3.56 -10.42
N LEU A 19 4.12 2.68 -10.28
CA LEU A 19 4.23 1.50 -11.12
C LEU A 19 3.21 0.45 -10.66
N ALA A 20 2.44 -0.06 -11.62
CA ALA A 20 1.53 -1.18 -11.41
C ALA A 20 2.11 -2.44 -12.05
N PHE A 21 1.98 -3.57 -11.35
CA PHE A 21 2.45 -4.89 -11.78
C PHE A 21 1.28 -5.85 -11.90
N LEU A 22 1.50 -6.97 -12.59
CA LEU A 22 0.77 -8.20 -12.30
C LEU A 22 1.60 -9.03 -11.31
N ASP A 23 1.10 -9.23 -10.11
CA ASP A 23 1.71 -10.12 -9.13
C ASP A 23 1.16 -11.54 -9.27
N ILE A 24 2.05 -12.53 -9.28
CA ILE A 24 1.76 -13.95 -9.24
C ILE A 24 2.45 -14.52 -8.01
N VAL A 25 1.67 -14.98 -7.03
CA VAL A 25 2.19 -15.41 -5.73
C VAL A 25 1.93 -16.90 -5.55
N PHE A 26 2.98 -17.70 -5.53
CA PHE A 26 2.89 -19.08 -5.09
C PHE A 26 2.90 -19.18 -3.58
N THR A 27 2.20 -20.15 -3.00
CA THR A 27 2.21 -20.37 -1.55
C THR A 27 2.35 -21.86 -1.20
N GLY A 28 2.86 -22.12 0.01
CA GLY A 28 2.97 -23.48 0.53
C GLY A 28 4.01 -24.33 -0.19
N LEU A 29 5.14 -23.75 -0.60
CA LEU A 29 6.31 -24.49 -1.02
C LEU A 29 7.02 -25.09 0.20
N ASP A 30 7.33 -26.38 0.14
CA ASP A 30 8.03 -27.08 1.23
C ASP A 30 9.55 -26.83 1.22
N SER A 31 10.10 -26.36 0.10
CA SER A 31 11.52 -26.03 -0.08
C SER A 31 11.71 -24.98 -1.20
N PRO A 32 12.86 -24.30 -1.23
CA PRO A 32 13.22 -23.47 -2.39
C PRO A 32 13.27 -24.27 -3.68
N PRO A 33 13.01 -23.64 -4.85
CA PRO A 33 13.19 -24.28 -6.15
C PRO A 33 14.63 -24.80 -6.34
N VAL A 34 14.75 -26.01 -6.86
CA VAL A 34 16.03 -26.66 -7.14
C VAL A 34 16.22 -26.77 -8.65
N PRO A 35 17.36 -26.36 -9.22
CA PRO A 35 17.62 -26.46 -10.65
C PRO A 35 17.42 -27.89 -11.20
N GLY A 36 16.70 -27.97 -12.34
CA GLY A 36 16.44 -29.24 -13.01
C GLY A 36 15.30 -30.06 -12.41
N THR A 37 14.55 -29.53 -11.46
CA THR A 37 13.37 -30.18 -10.85
C THR A 37 12.09 -29.38 -11.05
N GLU A 38 10.95 -30.05 -10.96
CA GLU A 38 9.64 -29.47 -10.88
C GLU A 38 9.13 -29.58 -9.43
N ILE A 39 8.58 -28.50 -8.86
CA ILE A 39 7.93 -28.51 -7.55
C ILE A 39 6.50 -27.97 -7.68
N TRP A 40 5.61 -28.52 -6.87
CA TRP A 40 4.20 -28.10 -6.86
C TRP A 40 3.94 -27.21 -5.65
N ALA A 41 3.44 -26.00 -5.91
CA ALA A 41 2.93 -25.11 -4.87
C ALA A 41 1.56 -25.60 -4.38
N LYS A 42 1.23 -25.33 -3.11
CA LYS A 42 -0.07 -25.70 -2.52
C LYS A 42 -1.14 -24.63 -2.77
N GLY A 43 -0.72 -23.41 -3.14
CA GLY A 43 -1.64 -22.31 -3.43
C GLY A 43 -1.06 -21.34 -4.46
N LEU A 44 -1.96 -20.61 -5.09
CA LEU A 44 -1.67 -19.58 -6.08
C LEU A 44 -2.58 -18.38 -5.83
N GLY A 45 -1.98 -17.19 -5.74
CA GLY A 45 -2.66 -15.90 -5.81
C GLY A 45 -2.18 -15.12 -7.03
N SER A 46 -3.03 -14.28 -7.60
CA SER A 46 -2.62 -13.31 -8.61
C SER A 46 -3.50 -12.07 -8.53
N GLY A 47 -2.94 -10.93 -8.90
CA GLY A 47 -3.67 -9.68 -8.93
C GLY A 47 -2.80 -8.49 -9.24
N PRO A 48 -3.40 -7.29 -9.38
CA PRO A 48 -2.66 -6.07 -9.53
C PRO A 48 -1.79 -5.81 -8.28
N GLY A 49 -0.50 -5.48 -8.50
CA GLY A 49 0.48 -5.17 -7.47
C GLY A 49 1.06 -3.77 -7.61
N GLY A 50 2.11 -3.47 -6.84
CA GLY A 50 2.69 -2.14 -6.76
C GLY A 50 1.70 -1.11 -6.24
N ILE A 51 1.63 0.07 -6.85
CA ILE A 51 0.69 1.13 -6.42
C ILE A 51 -0.78 0.68 -6.43
N ALA A 52 -1.12 -0.32 -7.23
CA ALA A 52 -2.47 -0.88 -7.28
C ALA A 52 -2.88 -1.56 -5.97
N ASN A 53 -1.93 -2.06 -5.18
CA ASN A 53 -2.21 -2.61 -3.86
C ASN A 53 -2.87 -1.59 -2.93
N PHE A 54 -2.34 -0.37 -2.88
CA PHE A 54 -2.97 0.73 -2.14
C PHE A 54 -4.39 1.02 -2.63
N ALA A 55 -4.57 1.09 -3.97
CA ALA A 55 -5.88 1.41 -4.54
C ALA A 55 -6.95 0.38 -4.14
N VAL A 56 -6.61 -0.92 -4.22
CA VAL A 56 -7.50 -2.01 -3.81
C VAL A 56 -7.82 -1.94 -2.32
N ALA A 57 -6.80 -1.78 -1.47
CA ALA A 57 -6.97 -1.74 -0.02
C ALA A 57 -7.85 -0.56 0.42
N LEU A 58 -7.64 0.64 -0.15
CA LEU A 58 -8.44 1.82 0.11
C LEU A 58 -9.91 1.65 -0.33
N GLN A 59 -10.13 1.07 -1.53
CA GLN A 59 -11.49 0.76 -1.99
C GLN A 59 -12.21 -0.18 -1.03
N ARG A 60 -11.54 -1.21 -0.52
CA ARG A 60 -12.11 -2.13 0.47
C ARG A 60 -12.44 -1.48 1.81
N LEU A 61 -11.73 -0.40 2.14
CA LEU A 61 -12.04 0.45 3.29
C LEU A 61 -13.13 1.50 3.00
N GLY A 62 -13.73 1.47 1.80
CA GLY A 62 -14.86 2.32 1.42
C GLY A 62 -14.48 3.71 0.90
N LEU A 63 -13.21 3.96 0.59
CA LEU A 63 -12.75 5.22 0.02
C LEU A 63 -12.80 5.18 -1.50
N THR A 64 -13.27 6.26 -2.12
CA THR A 64 -13.22 6.39 -3.57
C THR A 64 -11.80 6.66 -4.05
N THR A 65 -11.31 5.85 -5.00
CA THR A 65 -9.94 5.93 -5.52
C THR A 65 -9.91 6.19 -7.01
N SER A 66 -8.92 6.98 -7.47
CA SER A 66 -8.59 7.15 -8.89
C SER A 66 -7.10 6.88 -9.08
N LEU A 67 -6.77 6.04 -10.03
CA LEU A 67 -5.41 5.60 -10.33
C LEU A 67 -4.95 6.12 -11.67
N ALA A 68 -3.79 6.80 -11.69
CA ALA A 68 -3.03 7.08 -12.89
C ALA A 68 -1.83 6.12 -12.96
N ALA A 69 -1.93 5.07 -13.77
CA ALA A 69 -0.87 4.10 -14.00
C ALA A 69 -0.75 3.78 -15.50
N ALA A 70 0.45 3.34 -15.90
CA ALA A 70 0.68 2.78 -17.22
C ALA A 70 0.33 1.29 -17.23
N PHE A 71 -0.34 0.85 -18.29
CA PHE A 71 -0.62 -0.57 -18.57
C PHE A 71 -0.23 -0.87 -20.02
N GLY A 72 0.34 -2.02 -20.28
CA GLY A 72 0.58 -2.52 -21.62
C GLY A 72 -0.73 -2.94 -22.30
N ALA A 73 -0.70 -3.00 -23.62
CA ALA A 73 -1.74 -3.62 -24.44
C ALA A 73 -1.53 -5.14 -24.51
N ASP A 74 -1.38 -5.78 -23.34
CA ASP A 74 -1.03 -7.18 -23.16
C ASP A 74 -1.94 -7.88 -22.14
N LEU A 75 -1.82 -9.21 -22.01
CA LEU A 75 -2.64 -9.99 -21.09
C LEU A 75 -2.48 -9.56 -19.61
N PRO A 76 -1.25 -9.30 -19.09
CA PRO A 76 -1.07 -8.78 -17.73
C PRO A 76 -1.77 -7.44 -17.52
N GLY A 77 -1.64 -6.50 -18.45
CA GLY A 77 -2.27 -5.19 -18.37
C GLY A 77 -3.80 -5.26 -18.41
N ASP A 78 -4.33 -6.07 -19.32
CA ASP A 78 -5.78 -6.28 -19.43
C ASP A 78 -6.36 -6.92 -18.16
N LEU A 79 -5.68 -7.92 -17.57
CA LEU A 79 -6.09 -8.54 -16.32
C LEU A 79 -6.06 -7.55 -15.15
N CYS A 80 -4.97 -6.79 -15.00
CA CYS A 80 -4.87 -5.78 -13.95
C CYS A 80 -5.99 -4.74 -14.06
N ARG A 81 -6.23 -4.20 -15.25
CA ARG A 81 -7.30 -3.21 -15.50
C ARG A 81 -8.68 -3.78 -15.20
N GLN A 82 -8.94 -5.01 -15.61
CA GLN A 82 -10.23 -5.68 -15.33
C GLN A 82 -10.45 -5.81 -13.82
N VAL A 83 -9.49 -6.37 -13.09
CA VAL A 83 -9.60 -6.60 -11.65
C VAL A 83 -9.78 -5.28 -10.89
N LEU A 84 -9.00 -4.23 -11.25
CA LEU A 84 -9.12 -2.92 -10.63
C LEU A 84 -10.49 -2.28 -10.88
N ALA A 85 -11.02 -2.40 -12.09
CA ALA A 85 -12.36 -1.91 -12.43
C ALA A 85 -13.46 -2.66 -11.67
N GLU A 86 -13.35 -4.00 -11.52
CA GLU A 86 -14.28 -4.83 -10.74
C GLU A 86 -14.28 -4.45 -9.25
N VAL A 87 -13.11 -4.06 -8.71
CA VAL A 87 -13.01 -3.55 -7.32
C VAL A 87 -13.58 -2.13 -7.19
N GLY A 88 -13.76 -1.42 -8.30
CA GLY A 88 -14.33 -0.06 -8.32
C GLY A 88 -13.31 1.07 -8.35
N VAL A 89 -12.04 0.79 -8.64
CA VAL A 89 -10.99 1.81 -8.85
C VAL A 89 -11.28 2.57 -10.16
N ASP A 90 -11.29 3.89 -10.10
CA ASP A 90 -11.40 4.73 -11.29
C ASP A 90 -10.07 4.73 -12.07
N LEU A 91 -10.08 4.18 -13.28
CA LEU A 91 -8.94 4.07 -14.19
C LEU A 91 -8.96 5.09 -15.34
N SER A 92 -9.88 6.06 -15.31
CA SER A 92 -10.03 7.05 -16.39
C SER A 92 -8.76 7.89 -16.64
N ARG A 93 -7.86 7.93 -15.66
CA ARG A 93 -6.56 8.62 -15.72
C ARG A 93 -5.39 7.70 -16.01
N SER A 94 -5.61 6.39 -16.03
CA SER A 94 -4.59 5.41 -16.43
C SER A 94 -4.49 5.34 -17.95
N ARG A 95 -3.31 5.03 -18.45
CA ARG A 95 -3.04 4.98 -19.90
C ARG A 95 -2.61 3.59 -20.32
N ARG A 96 -3.04 3.20 -21.54
CA ARG A 96 -2.65 1.95 -22.19
C ARG A 96 -1.64 2.25 -23.29
N PHE A 97 -0.59 1.42 -23.38
CA PHE A 97 0.52 1.59 -24.30
C PHE A 97 0.70 0.33 -25.16
N GLU A 98 0.69 0.47 -26.48
CA GLU A 98 0.78 -0.66 -27.42
C GLU A 98 2.19 -1.27 -27.46
N ASP A 99 3.23 -0.45 -27.32
CA ASP A 99 4.64 -0.85 -27.44
C ASP A 99 5.34 -0.96 -26.08
N TRP A 100 4.59 -1.22 -25.00
CA TRP A 100 5.14 -1.39 -23.65
C TRP A 100 4.51 -2.60 -22.96
N THR A 101 5.33 -3.36 -22.23
CA THR A 101 4.91 -4.56 -21.52
C THR A 101 4.61 -4.24 -20.07
N THR A 102 3.42 -4.61 -19.61
CA THR A 102 3.07 -4.52 -18.17
C THR A 102 4.03 -5.37 -17.36
N PRO A 103 4.69 -4.82 -16.33
CA PRO A 103 5.59 -5.60 -15.48
C PRO A 103 4.86 -6.74 -14.79
N VAL A 104 5.56 -7.87 -14.63
CA VAL A 104 5.08 -9.05 -13.93
C VAL A 104 6.06 -9.41 -12.83
N THR A 105 5.56 -9.59 -11.61
CA THR A 105 6.36 -10.09 -10.48
C THR A 105 5.85 -11.46 -10.09
N VAL A 106 6.78 -12.42 -9.98
CA VAL A 106 6.50 -13.76 -9.43
C VAL A 106 7.11 -13.84 -8.04
N ALA A 107 6.27 -14.03 -7.03
CA ALA A 107 6.69 -14.26 -5.65
C ALA A 107 6.75 -15.78 -5.38
N VAL A 108 7.91 -16.24 -4.94
CA VAL A 108 8.18 -17.63 -4.62
C VAL A 108 8.58 -17.72 -3.14
N PRO A 109 7.63 -17.85 -2.21
CA PRO A 109 7.92 -18.01 -0.80
C PRO A 109 8.38 -19.43 -0.50
N TYR A 110 9.30 -19.57 0.44
CA TYR A 110 9.77 -20.83 1.01
C TYR A 110 10.03 -20.66 2.51
N PRO A 111 10.24 -21.75 3.27
CA PRO A 111 10.40 -21.63 4.71
C PRO A 111 11.50 -20.62 5.10
N GLY A 112 11.09 -19.55 5.79
CA GLY A 112 11.97 -18.52 6.33
C GLY A 112 12.19 -17.29 5.45
N ASP A 113 11.81 -17.31 4.14
CA ASP A 113 12.02 -16.16 3.24
C ASP A 113 11.18 -16.27 1.95
N ARG A 114 11.37 -15.36 1.04
CA ARG A 114 10.78 -15.37 -0.31
C ARG A 114 11.77 -14.83 -1.35
N ALA A 115 11.67 -15.31 -2.57
CA ALA A 115 12.31 -14.72 -3.74
C ALA A 115 11.26 -13.98 -4.59
N LEU A 116 11.61 -12.81 -5.10
CA LEU A 116 10.82 -12.08 -6.07
C LEU A 116 11.58 -12.05 -7.40
N ILE A 117 10.88 -12.36 -8.48
CA ILE A 117 11.41 -12.28 -9.84
C ILE A 117 10.50 -11.35 -10.62
N THR A 118 11.02 -10.19 -11.02
CA THR A 118 10.27 -9.21 -11.78
C THR A 118 10.83 -9.09 -13.20
N TYR A 119 9.94 -9.07 -14.18
CA TYR A 119 10.22 -8.71 -15.57
C TYR A 119 9.41 -7.46 -15.92
N GLY A 120 10.04 -6.50 -16.57
CA GLY A 120 9.39 -5.31 -17.09
C GLY A 120 10.41 -4.29 -17.58
N ASP A 121 9.97 -3.39 -18.43
CA ASP A 121 10.74 -2.26 -18.91
C ASP A 121 10.43 -0.99 -18.07
N PRO A 122 11.30 0.02 -18.09
CA PRO A 122 11.02 1.31 -17.49
C PRO A 122 9.67 1.87 -17.98
N PRO A 123 8.95 2.66 -17.16
CA PRO A 123 7.69 3.26 -17.57
C PRO A 123 7.84 4.04 -18.88
N PRO A 124 6.84 3.97 -19.80
CA PRO A 124 6.96 4.57 -21.14
C PRO A 124 6.85 6.09 -21.12
N VAL A 125 6.44 6.66 -19.99
CA VAL A 125 6.32 8.11 -19.74
C VAL A 125 6.67 8.42 -18.29
N SER A 126 7.07 9.66 -18.02
CA SER A 126 7.30 10.14 -16.65
C SER A 126 6.01 10.14 -15.83
N GLN A 127 6.13 10.12 -14.49
CA GLN A 127 4.95 10.28 -13.64
C GLN A 127 4.27 11.63 -13.84
N ASP A 128 5.04 12.71 -14.02
CA ASP A 128 4.50 14.03 -14.28
C ASP A 128 3.70 14.10 -15.60
N ASP A 129 4.16 13.43 -16.65
CA ASP A 129 3.43 13.35 -17.95
C ASP A 129 2.22 12.42 -17.87
N LEU A 130 2.28 11.37 -17.05
CA LEU A 130 1.18 10.45 -16.85
C LEU A 130 0.04 11.12 -16.08
N VAL A 131 0.36 11.82 -15.00
CA VAL A 131 -0.60 12.48 -14.11
C VAL A 131 -1.13 13.77 -14.73
N GLY A 132 -0.27 14.59 -15.30
CA GLY A 132 -0.62 15.94 -15.72
C GLY A 132 -1.21 16.76 -14.57
N GLN A 133 -2.50 17.14 -14.67
CA GLN A 133 -3.22 17.79 -13.60
C GLN A 133 -3.90 16.72 -12.71
N PRO A 134 -3.50 16.55 -11.44
CA PRO A 134 -4.16 15.60 -10.55
C PRO A 134 -5.62 16.01 -10.27
N PRO A 135 -6.53 15.06 -10.03
CA PRO A 135 -7.90 15.38 -9.63
C PRO A 135 -7.93 15.99 -8.23
N ALA A 136 -8.99 16.73 -7.91
CA ALA A 136 -9.23 17.14 -6.54
C ALA A 136 -9.39 15.90 -5.64
N SER A 137 -8.56 15.78 -4.62
CA SER A 137 -8.56 14.64 -3.68
C SER A 137 -8.26 15.09 -2.26
N ARG A 138 -8.67 14.29 -1.27
CA ARG A 138 -8.33 14.53 0.13
C ARG A 138 -6.90 14.07 0.43
N ALA A 139 -6.49 12.98 -0.20
CA ALA A 139 -5.12 12.47 -0.15
C ALA A 139 -4.64 12.09 -1.54
N ALA A 140 -3.33 12.03 -1.71
CA ALA A 140 -2.68 11.38 -2.84
C ALA A 140 -1.63 10.41 -2.31
N LEU A 141 -1.45 9.28 -3.00
CA LEU A 141 -0.40 8.29 -2.71
C LEU A 141 0.53 8.16 -3.91
N VAL A 142 1.81 8.04 -3.62
CA VAL A 142 2.86 7.92 -4.64
C VAL A 142 3.92 6.91 -4.24
N HIS A 143 4.32 6.05 -5.19
CA HIS A 143 5.66 5.48 -5.15
C HIS A 143 6.61 6.52 -5.73
N LEU A 144 7.49 7.06 -4.89
CA LEU A 144 8.43 8.12 -5.31
C LEU A 144 9.32 7.63 -6.44
N ALA A 145 9.49 8.50 -7.42
CA ALA A 145 10.44 8.36 -8.50
C ALA A 145 11.09 9.73 -8.75
N PRO A 146 12.28 9.79 -9.36
CA PRO A 146 12.97 11.06 -9.61
C PRO A 146 12.15 12.09 -10.40
N ASP A 147 11.18 11.63 -11.17
CA ASP A 147 10.30 12.44 -12.04
C ASP A 147 8.90 12.69 -11.44
N SER A 148 8.75 12.57 -10.10
CA SER A 148 7.45 12.72 -9.42
C SER A 148 7.14 14.15 -8.96
N GLY A 149 8.08 15.09 -9.04
CA GLY A 149 8.04 16.34 -8.26
C GLY A 149 6.91 17.29 -8.61
N ALA A 150 6.70 17.59 -9.88
CA ALA A 150 5.79 18.67 -10.28
C ALA A 150 4.31 18.36 -10.00
N TRP A 151 3.87 17.12 -10.18
CA TRP A 151 2.48 16.75 -9.85
C TRP A 151 2.24 16.69 -8.34
N ILE A 152 3.23 16.29 -7.53
CA ILE A 152 3.16 16.30 -6.06
C ILE A 152 2.89 17.71 -5.54
N GLU A 153 3.63 18.70 -6.07
CA GLU A 153 3.43 20.09 -5.69
C GLU A 153 2.04 20.61 -6.10
N ARG A 154 1.55 20.23 -7.28
CA ARG A 154 0.19 20.57 -7.72
C ARG A 154 -0.88 19.95 -6.82
N ALA A 155 -0.74 18.69 -6.44
CA ALA A 155 -1.67 18.00 -5.54
C ALA A 155 -1.67 18.65 -4.15
N ARG A 156 -0.48 18.94 -3.58
CA ARG A 156 -0.32 19.64 -2.31
C ARG A 156 -0.94 21.05 -2.36
N ALA A 157 -0.69 21.81 -3.42
CA ALA A 157 -1.25 23.14 -3.60
C ALA A 157 -2.79 23.12 -3.72
N ALA A 158 -3.37 22.03 -4.23
CA ALA A 158 -4.80 21.79 -4.26
C ALA A 158 -5.38 21.32 -2.92
N GLY A 159 -4.55 21.13 -1.88
CA GLY A 159 -4.97 20.74 -0.54
C GLY A 159 -4.98 19.23 -0.27
N SER A 160 -4.41 18.42 -1.14
CA SER A 160 -4.27 16.98 -0.91
C SER A 160 -3.14 16.69 0.08
N LEU A 161 -3.37 15.78 1.02
CA LEU A 161 -2.31 15.21 1.85
C LEU A 161 -1.55 14.17 1.02
N VAL A 162 -0.28 14.41 0.69
CA VAL A 162 0.50 13.48 -0.12
C VAL A 162 1.23 12.49 0.77
N PHE A 163 0.93 11.20 0.61
CA PHE A 163 1.60 10.08 1.26
C PHE A 163 2.58 9.47 0.27
N ALA A 164 3.83 9.43 0.65
CA ALA A 164 4.90 8.87 -0.15
C ALA A 164 5.34 7.50 0.38
N ASP A 165 5.59 6.61 -0.53
CA ASP A 165 6.25 5.35 -0.31
C ASP A 165 7.35 5.18 -1.36
N VAL A 166 8.19 4.17 -1.22
CA VAL A 166 9.25 3.84 -2.17
C VAL A 166 9.11 2.38 -2.61
N GLY A 167 9.56 2.10 -3.83
CA GLY A 167 9.76 0.72 -4.24
C GLY A 167 11.08 0.17 -3.73
N TRP A 168 11.26 -1.16 -3.81
CA TRP A 168 12.53 -1.78 -3.52
C TRP A 168 13.62 -1.27 -4.47
N ASP A 169 14.76 -0.80 -3.92
CA ASP A 169 15.95 -0.48 -4.70
C ASP A 169 16.81 -1.73 -4.93
N PRO A 170 16.80 -2.32 -6.15
CA PRO A 170 17.60 -3.51 -6.43
C PRO A 170 19.11 -3.26 -6.36
N SER A 171 19.56 -2.01 -6.49
CA SER A 171 20.96 -1.62 -6.33
C SER A 171 21.39 -1.57 -4.87
N GLN A 172 20.45 -1.44 -3.94
CA GLN A 172 20.64 -1.22 -2.50
C GLN A 172 21.53 0.00 -2.19
N GLN A 173 21.59 0.95 -3.12
CA GLN A 173 22.36 2.17 -2.92
C GLN A 173 21.60 3.20 -2.09
N TRP A 174 20.27 3.16 -2.11
CA TRP A 174 19.39 4.04 -1.34
C TRP A 174 19.80 5.50 -1.51
N VAL A 175 19.74 6.00 -2.74
CA VAL A 175 20.26 7.32 -3.10
C VAL A 175 19.38 8.41 -2.46
N PRO A 176 19.93 9.31 -1.61
CA PRO A 176 19.12 10.32 -0.91
C PRO A 176 18.37 11.29 -1.84
N ASP A 177 18.86 11.48 -3.07
CA ASP A 177 18.23 12.37 -4.04
C ASP A 177 16.82 11.88 -4.44
N GLU A 178 16.53 10.59 -4.32
CA GLU A 178 15.19 10.03 -4.52
C GLU A 178 14.18 10.59 -3.51
N LEU A 179 14.66 11.05 -2.35
CA LEU A 179 13.84 11.65 -1.30
C LEU A 179 13.69 13.18 -1.45
N GLU A 180 14.18 13.80 -2.52
CA GLU A 180 14.11 15.24 -2.71
C GLU A 180 12.68 15.78 -2.61
N HIS A 181 11.72 15.01 -3.12
CA HIS A 181 10.29 15.39 -3.15
C HIS A 181 9.57 15.23 -1.81
N LEU A 182 10.18 14.59 -0.81
CA LEU A 182 9.55 14.37 0.51
C LEU A 182 9.13 15.66 1.20
N ARG A 183 9.85 16.75 1.00
CA ARG A 183 9.50 18.06 1.60
C ARG A 183 8.15 18.60 1.11
N SER A 184 7.64 18.10 0.00
CA SER A 184 6.32 18.41 -0.54
C SER A 184 5.26 17.38 -0.13
N CYS A 185 5.66 16.32 0.57
CA CYS A 185 4.77 15.28 1.06
C CYS A 185 4.29 15.57 2.50
N HIS A 186 3.13 15.01 2.85
CA HIS A 186 2.60 15.00 4.22
C HIS A 186 3.20 13.87 5.03
N ALA A 187 3.37 12.70 4.43
CA ALA A 187 3.86 11.50 5.11
C ALA A 187 4.84 10.71 4.25
N PHE A 188 5.72 9.94 4.92
CA PHE A 188 6.60 8.95 4.30
C PHE A 188 6.55 7.64 5.07
N LEU A 189 6.40 6.50 4.34
CA LEU A 189 5.98 5.21 4.87
C LEU A 189 6.96 4.05 4.58
N PRO A 190 8.28 4.22 4.68
CA PRO A 190 9.24 3.16 4.38
C PRO A 190 9.19 2.02 5.39
N ASN A 191 9.68 0.85 4.98
CA ASN A 191 10.02 -0.20 5.94
C ASN A 191 11.36 0.10 6.64
N ALA A 192 11.72 -0.70 7.65
CA ALA A 192 12.92 -0.49 8.46
C ALA A 192 14.21 -0.50 7.63
N ASP A 193 14.34 -1.42 6.66
CA ASP A 193 15.54 -1.55 5.83
C ASP A 193 15.67 -0.36 4.87
N GLU A 194 14.60 0.05 4.24
CA GLU A 194 14.53 1.26 3.41
C GLU A 194 14.85 2.51 4.22
N ALA A 195 14.18 2.69 5.36
CA ALA A 195 14.39 3.83 6.24
C ALA A 195 15.86 3.94 6.70
N MET A 196 16.44 2.84 7.16
CA MET A 196 17.85 2.80 7.56
C MET A 196 18.80 3.00 6.37
N GLY A 197 18.47 2.43 5.21
CA GLY A 197 19.23 2.60 3.99
C GLY A 197 19.31 4.06 3.56
N TYR A 198 18.19 4.73 3.37
CA TYR A 198 18.14 6.14 2.96
C TYR A 198 18.73 7.10 3.98
N THR A 199 18.53 6.85 5.27
CA THR A 199 19.01 7.74 6.32
C THR A 199 20.45 7.44 6.79
N ARG A 200 21.06 6.35 6.31
CA ARG A 200 22.39 5.88 6.77
C ARG A 200 22.45 5.70 8.29
N THR A 201 21.41 5.10 8.86
CA THR A 201 21.33 4.78 10.30
C THR A 201 21.32 3.28 10.50
N SER A 202 21.52 2.84 11.75
CA SER A 202 21.60 1.43 12.11
C SER A 202 20.39 0.92 12.91
N THR A 203 19.42 1.78 13.18
CA THR A 203 18.20 1.40 13.90
C THR A 203 16.98 2.12 13.32
N PRO A 204 15.80 1.48 13.33
CA PRO A 204 14.56 2.11 12.85
C PRO A 204 14.22 3.40 13.61
N ALA A 205 14.50 3.46 14.92
CA ALA A 205 14.25 4.67 15.72
C ALA A 205 15.15 5.84 15.31
N ALA A 206 16.43 5.58 15.00
CA ALA A 206 17.33 6.61 14.49
C ALA A 206 16.92 7.06 13.06
N ALA A 207 16.47 6.13 12.23
CA ALA A 207 15.93 6.44 10.91
C ALA A 207 14.68 7.32 11.03
N LEU A 208 13.73 6.95 11.86
CA LEU A 208 12.50 7.71 12.13
C LEU A 208 12.81 9.16 12.52
N SER A 209 13.76 9.36 13.46
CA SER A 209 14.18 10.71 13.87
C SER A 209 14.68 11.55 12.68
N ARG A 210 15.44 10.95 11.76
CA ARG A 210 15.92 11.67 10.56
C ARG A 210 14.82 11.95 9.56
N LEU A 211 13.89 11.02 9.38
CA LEU A 211 12.75 11.18 8.49
C LEU A 211 11.77 12.25 8.99
N ALA A 212 11.62 12.41 10.30
CA ALA A 212 10.80 13.44 10.92
C ALA A 212 11.27 14.88 10.61
N ASP A 213 12.54 15.06 10.20
CA ASP A 213 13.06 16.34 9.71
C ASP A 213 12.65 16.64 8.25
N LEU A 214 12.17 15.64 7.52
CA LEU A 214 11.84 15.74 6.09
C LEU A 214 10.34 15.84 5.81
N VAL A 215 9.51 15.18 6.62
CA VAL A 215 8.05 15.12 6.43
C VAL A 215 7.29 15.40 7.74
N PRO A 216 6.08 15.96 7.68
CA PRO A 216 5.23 16.16 8.85
C PRO A 216 4.90 14.86 9.60
N LEU A 217 4.61 13.76 8.88
CA LEU A 217 4.32 12.46 9.46
C LEU A 217 5.34 11.43 8.95
N ALA A 218 6.30 11.07 9.79
CA ALA A 218 7.24 10.00 9.52
C ALA A 218 6.73 8.70 10.14
N VAL A 219 6.74 7.61 9.37
CA VAL A 219 6.31 6.28 9.84
C VAL A 219 7.31 5.24 9.33
N VAL A 220 7.72 4.32 10.19
CA VAL A 220 8.60 3.20 9.82
C VAL A 220 7.92 1.90 10.20
N THR A 221 7.68 1.03 9.22
CA THR A 221 7.17 -0.33 9.47
C THR A 221 8.33 -1.27 9.82
N CYS A 222 8.13 -2.09 10.85
CA CYS A 222 9.17 -2.97 11.41
C CYS A 222 8.78 -4.46 11.30
N GLY A 223 8.03 -4.84 10.29
CA GLY A 223 7.60 -6.22 10.06
C GLY A 223 6.81 -6.77 11.25
N ALA A 224 7.25 -7.89 11.81
CA ALA A 224 6.59 -8.54 12.95
C ALA A 224 6.62 -7.69 14.24
N ASP A 225 7.55 -6.74 14.35
CA ASP A 225 7.62 -5.83 15.48
C ASP A 225 6.59 -4.68 15.41
N GLY A 226 5.88 -4.56 14.29
CA GLY A 226 4.82 -3.56 14.09
C GLY A 226 5.31 -2.29 13.43
N ALA A 227 5.04 -1.12 14.02
CA ALA A 227 5.40 0.17 13.41
C ALA A 227 5.64 1.26 14.47
N ILE A 228 6.43 2.25 14.10
CA ILE A 228 6.73 3.45 14.89
C ILE A 228 6.48 4.70 14.05
N ALA A 229 6.02 5.78 14.69
CA ALA A 229 5.69 7.02 14.00
C ALA A 229 5.99 8.26 14.84
N VAL A 230 6.26 9.37 14.15
CA VAL A 230 6.33 10.72 14.70
C VAL A 230 5.48 11.65 13.83
N ASP A 231 4.56 12.36 14.44
CA ASP A 231 3.79 13.45 13.82
C ASP A 231 4.38 14.79 14.29
N GLY A 232 5.18 15.41 13.45
CA GLY A 232 5.82 16.70 13.73
C GLY A 232 4.83 17.88 13.77
N THR A 233 3.59 17.69 13.30
CA THR A 233 2.55 18.74 13.34
C THR A 233 1.92 18.84 14.73
N THR A 234 1.81 17.72 15.44
CA THR A 234 1.25 17.64 16.79
C THR A 234 2.34 17.47 17.86
N GLY A 235 3.55 17.04 17.48
CA GLY A 235 4.62 16.65 18.39
C GLY A 235 4.43 15.26 19.01
N GLU A 236 3.44 14.50 18.55
CA GLU A 236 3.15 13.17 19.06
C GLU A 236 4.11 12.11 18.48
N SER A 237 4.44 11.13 19.31
CA SER A 237 5.13 9.90 18.90
C SER A 237 4.28 8.70 19.30
N ALA A 238 4.20 7.70 18.45
CA ALA A 238 3.44 6.49 18.72
C ALA A 238 4.19 5.25 18.25
N SER A 239 3.86 4.12 18.88
CA SER A 239 4.23 2.78 18.43
C SER A 239 3.03 1.85 18.51
N ALA A 240 2.95 0.92 17.57
CA ALA A 240 1.98 -0.17 17.61
C ALA A 240 2.72 -1.49 17.41
N PRO A 241 2.58 -2.44 18.32
CA PRO A 241 3.19 -3.77 18.16
C PRO A 241 2.53 -4.51 17.00
N GLY A 242 3.28 -5.40 16.35
CA GLY A 242 2.72 -6.30 15.34
C GLY A 242 1.67 -7.24 15.94
N LEU A 243 0.70 -7.62 15.13
CA LEU A 243 -0.29 -8.63 15.51
C LEU A 243 0.16 -10.01 15.08
N ALA A 244 0.13 -10.96 16.01
CA ALA A 244 0.43 -12.36 15.71
C ALA A 244 -0.69 -12.95 14.84
N VAL A 245 -0.35 -13.39 13.64
CA VAL A 245 -1.26 -14.04 12.69
C VAL A 245 -0.55 -15.21 11.99
N ASP A 246 -1.33 -16.16 11.49
CA ASP A 246 -0.79 -17.19 10.60
C ASP A 246 -0.50 -16.57 9.24
N VAL A 247 0.79 -16.39 8.94
CA VAL A 247 1.24 -15.73 7.71
C VAL A 247 1.21 -16.71 6.54
N VAL A 248 0.45 -16.39 5.51
CA VAL A 248 0.37 -17.13 4.24
C VAL A 248 1.13 -16.40 3.13
N ASP A 249 0.99 -15.06 3.06
CA ASP A 249 1.58 -14.23 2.01
C ASP A 249 1.89 -12.83 2.57
N THR A 250 3.11 -12.35 2.38
CA THR A 250 3.54 -11.02 2.83
C THR A 250 3.53 -9.97 1.71
N THR A 251 3.12 -10.35 0.49
CA THR A 251 3.07 -9.44 -0.66
C THR A 251 2.07 -8.32 -0.41
N GLY A 252 2.48 -7.08 -0.66
CA GLY A 252 1.61 -5.90 -0.49
C GLY A 252 1.26 -5.53 0.97
N ALA A 253 1.88 -6.17 1.97
CA ALA A 253 1.57 -5.87 3.39
C ALA A 253 1.87 -4.42 3.77
N GLY A 254 2.97 -3.84 3.24
CA GLY A 254 3.32 -2.42 3.39
C GLY A 254 2.28 -1.51 2.75
N ASP A 255 1.84 -1.86 1.55
CA ASP A 255 0.81 -1.10 0.83
C ASP A 255 -0.53 -1.11 1.58
N VAL A 256 -0.94 -2.26 2.13
CA VAL A 256 -2.16 -2.38 2.94
C VAL A 256 -2.03 -1.61 4.26
N PHE A 257 -0.85 -1.63 4.88
CA PHE A 257 -0.55 -0.78 6.05
C PHE A 257 -0.72 0.70 5.71
N GLY A 258 -0.09 1.16 4.63
CA GLY A 258 -0.16 2.55 4.17
C GLY A 258 -1.58 2.97 3.80
N ALA A 259 -2.39 2.08 3.21
CA ALA A 259 -3.80 2.31 2.93
C ALA A 259 -4.61 2.49 4.24
N GLY A 260 -4.40 1.62 5.23
CA GLY A 260 -5.02 1.73 6.56
C GLY A 260 -4.65 3.03 7.26
N LEU A 261 -3.36 3.39 7.24
CA LEU A 261 -2.87 4.65 7.83
C LEU A 261 -3.49 5.88 7.15
N THR A 262 -3.57 5.86 5.80
CA THR A 262 -4.18 6.93 5.02
C THR A 262 -5.66 7.09 5.37
N ALA A 263 -6.41 5.98 5.41
CA ALA A 263 -7.84 5.98 5.76
C ALA A 263 -8.07 6.57 7.16
N ALA A 264 -7.31 6.12 8.17
CA ALA A 264 -7.39 6.59 9.54
C ALA A 264 -6.96 8.06 9.67
N THR A 265 -5.97 8.51 8.89
CA THR A 265 -5.55 9.92 8.84
C THR A 265 -6.66 10.80 8.27
N LEU A 266 -7.29 10.38 7.17
CA LEU A 266 -8.41 11.10 6.57
C LEU A 266 -9.66 11.13 7.47
N ALA A 267 -9.80 10.15 8.36
CA ALA A 267 -10.84 10.11 9.39
C ALA A 267 -10.50 10.99 10.61
N GLY A 268 -9.26 11.51 10.72
CA GLY A 268 -8.85 12.40 11.80
C GLY A 268 -8.59 11.69 13.13
N TRP A 269 -8.27 10.39 13.12
CA TRP A 269 -8.04 9.62 14.35
C TRP A 269 -6.72 10.02 15.04
N PRO A 270 -6.59 9.80 16.36
CA PRO A 270 -5.34 9.98 17.09
C PRO A 270 -4.21 9.12 16.50
N LEU A 271 -2.96 9.58 16.56
CA LEU A 271 -1.81 8.92 15.92
C LEU A 271 -1.67 7.45 16.33
N ALA A 272 -1.86 7.14 17.62
CA ALA A 272 -1.77 5.77 18.12
C ALA A 272 -2.85 4.85 17.52
N GLU A 273 -4.07 5.34 17.30
CA GLU A 273 -5.16 4.59 16.67
C GLU A 273 -4.94 4.41 15.17
N ARG A 274 -4.44 5.46 14.46
CA ARG A 274 -4.04 5.35 13.05
C ARG A 274 -3.03 4.21 12.87
N LEU A 275 -2.03 4.16 13.74
CA LEU A 275 -0.95 3.19 13.64
C LEU A 275 -1.44 1.77 13.94
N ARG A 276 -2.26 1.60 14.99
CA ARG A 276 -2.89 0.31 15.32
C ARG A 276 -3.80 -0.19 14.21
N PHE A 277 -4.60 0.69 13.62
CA PHE A 277 -5.47 0.33 12.51
C PHE A 277 -4.67 -0.11 11.27
N ALA A 278 -3.60 0.60 10.95
CA ALA A 278 -2.70 0.23 9.86
C ALA A 278 -2.03 -1.13 10.09
N VAL A 279 -1.57 -1.40 11.32
CA VAL A 279 -1.05 -2.73 11.71
C VAL A 279 -2.12 -3.81 11.57
N LEU A 280 -3.35 -3.55 12.01
CA LEU A 280 -4.46 -4.50 11.90
C LEU A 280 -4.80 -4.83 10.45
N THR A 281 -4.96 -3.82 9.60
CA THR A 281 -5.29 -4.04 8.19
C THR A 281 -4.21 -4.84 7.49
N SER A 282 -2.94 -4.50 7.71
CA SER A 282 -1.79 -5.25 7.22
C SER A 282 -1.78 -6.69 7.74
N ALA A 283 -1.92 -6.91 9.04
CA ALA A 283 -1.91 -8.25 9.63
C ALA A 283 -3.04 -9.15 9.08
N LEU A 284 -4.22 -8.60 8.86
CA LEU A 284 -5.33 -9.37 8.29
C LEU A 284 -5.09 -9.74 6.81
N SER A 285 -4.35 -8.93 6.05
CA SER A 285 -4.02 -9.24 4.65
C SER A 285 -3.05 -10.42 4.53
N LEU A 286 -2.18 -10.62 5.53
CA LEU A 286 -1.18 -11.71 5.53
C LEU A 286 -1.78 -13.11 5.55
N ARG A 287 -3.05 -13.26 5.90
CA ARG A 287 -3.73 -14.54 6.16
C ARG A 287 -4.21 -15.28 4.91
N ARG A 288 -4.11 -14.66 3.74
CA ARG A 288 -4.55 -15.21 2.44
C ARG A 288 -3.56 -14.82 1.34
N PRO A 289 -3.40 -15.64 0.28
CA PRO A 289 -2.54 -15.27 -0.84
C PRO A 289 -3.20 -14.20 -1.71
N GLY A 290 -2.38 -13.41 -2.42
CA GLY A 290 -2.84 -12.49 -3.46
C GLY A 290 -2.62 -11.01 -3.14
N GLY A 291 -1.65 -10.67 -2.31
CA GLY A 291 -1.29 -9.28 -2.02
C GLY A 291 -2.47 -8.48 -1.49
N ALA A 292 -2.70 -7.28 -2.01
CA ALA A 292 -3.82 -6.46 -1.59
C ALA A 292 -5.21 -7.00 -1.97
N MET A 293 -5.29 -7.99 -2.85
CA MET A 293 -6.57 -8.72 -3.05
C MET A 293 -7.01 -9.46 -1.78
N ALA A 294 -6.09 -9.67 -0.82
CA ALA A 294 -6.37 -10.19 0.52
C ALA A 294 -6.59 -9.10 1.58
N ALA A 295 -6.45 -7.80 1.23
CA ALA A 295 -6.70 -6.70 2.17
C ALA A 295 -8.10 -6.81 2.79
N PRO A 296 -8.26 -6.53 4.10
CA PRO A 296 -9.55 -6.60 4.74
C PRO A 296 -10.46 -5.45 4.31
N GLY A 297 -11.76 -5.73 4.22
CA GLY A 297 -12.79 -4.71 4.30
C GLY A 297 -13.33 -4.57 5.73
N TRP A 298 -14.30 -3.70 5.90
CA TRP A 298 -14.90 -3.45 7.22
C TRP A 298 -15.57 -4.69 7.84
N ASP A 299 -16.09 -5.61 7.03
CA ASP A 299 -16.69 -6.86 7.52
C ASP A 299 -15.65 -7.78 8.18
N GLU A 300 -14.47 -7.93 7.57
CA GLU A 300 -13.38 -8.72 8.13
C GLU A 300 -12.79 -8.06 9.39
N ILE A 301 -12.68 -6.72 9.41
CA ILE A 301 -12.23 -5.95 10.57
C ILE A 301 -13.24 -6.12 11.72
N ALA A 302 -14.55 -6.03 11.44
CA ALA A 302 -15.61 -6.21 12.42
C ALA A 302 -15.65 -7.65 12.96
N ALA A 303 -15.45 -8.65 12.11
CA ALA A 303 -15.37 -10.04 12.51
C ALA A 303 -14.17 -10.30 13.42
N TRP A 304 -12.99 -9.75 13.07
CA TRP A 304 -11.79 -9.84 13.91
C TRP A 304 -12.04 -9.18 15.27
N TRP A 305 -12.57 -7.97 15.31
CA TRP A 305 -12.87 -7.25 16.56
C TRP A 305 -13.88 -8.00 17.42
N THR A 306 -14.93 -8.55 16.82
CA THR A 306 -15.91 -9.35 17.53
C THR A 306 -15.28 -10.58 18.19
N ALA A 307 -14.30 -11.21 17.56
CA ALA A 307 -13.57 -12.31 18.17
C ALA A 307 -12.66 -11.85 19.32
N VAL A 308 -11.90 -10.76 19.11
CA VAL A 308 -10.90 -10.26 20.06
C VAL A 308 -11.51 -9.65 21.30
N ARG A 309 -12.60 -8.89 21.18
CA ARG A 309 -13.26 -8.19 22.31
C ARG A 309 -13.77 -9.15 23.41
N HIS A 310 -13.90 -10.44 23.11
CA HIS A 310 -14.34 -11.49 24.04
C HIS A 310 -13.19 -12.39 24.55
N THR A 311 -11.94 -12.12 24.17
CA THR A 311 -10.78 -12.87 24.69
C THR A 311 -10.37 -12.36 26.06
N ASP A 312 -9.49 -13.11 26.74
CA ASP A 312 -8.89 -12.70 28.01
C ASP A 312 -7.69 -11.74 27.83
N ASP A 313 -7.29 -11.45 26.60
CA ASP A 313 -6.22 -10.50 26.31
C ASP A 313 -6.69 -9.06 26.54
N THR A 314 -6.47 -8.59 27.76
CA THR A 314 -6.86 -7.25 28.21
C THR A 314 -6.08 -6.13 27.51
N ALA A 315 -4.82 -6.39 27.12
CA ALA A 315 -3.99 -5.41 26.41
C ALA A 315 -4.54 -5.20 24.99
N LEU A 316 -4.74 -6.28 24.27
CA LEU A 316 -5.27 -6.26 22.90
C LEU A 316 -6.66 -5.62 22.86
N ARG A 317 -7.55 -5.99 23.78
CA ARG A 317 -8.88 -5.37 23.89
C ARG A 317 -8.82 -3.87 24.11
N ARG A 318 -7.99 -3.41 25.04
CA ARG A 318 -7.81 -1.98 25.31
C ARG A 318 -7.28 -1.24 24.11
N ASP A 319 -6.28 -1.80 23.45
CA ASP A 319 -5.56 -1.16 22.35
C ASP A 319 -6.40 -1.03 21.07
N TYR A 320 -7.42 -1.87 20.92
CA TYR A 320 -8.35 -1.85 19.79
C TYR A 320 -9.80 -1.47 20.14
N ALA A 321 -10.05 -0.99 21.38
CA ALA A 321 -11.39 -0.59 21.82
C ALA A 321 -12.02 0.52 20.96
N PHE A 322 -11.20 1.38 20.35
CA PHE A 322 -11.65 2.43 19.42
C PHE A 322 -12.45 1.89 18.22
N LEU A 323 -12.30 0.60 17.90
CA LEU A 323 -13.04 -0.03 16.81
C LEU A 323 -14.56 -0.09 17.08
N ASP A 324 -14.99 -0.05 18.33
CA ASP A 324 -16.43 0.02 18.66
C ASP A 324 -17.08 1.31 18.14
N ASP A 325 -16.31 2.40 18.04
CA ASP A 325 -16.80 3.71 17.62
C ASP A 325 -16.66 3.95 16.10
N VAL A 326 -15.76 3.21 15.43
CA VAL A 326 -15.39 3.52 14.04
C VAL A 326 -15.86 2.48 13.01
N ILE A 327 -16.16 1.23 13.45
CA ILE A 327 -16.71 0.22 12.53
C ILE A 327 -18.09 0.71 12.05
N PRO A 328 -18.30 0.84 10.73
CA PRO A 328 -19.59 1.27 10.21
C PRO A 328 -20.70 0.33 10.66
N LEU A 329 -21.75 0.90 11.25
CA LEU A 329 -22.97 0.13 11.53
C LEU A 329 -23.49 -0.42 10.20
N ARG A 330 -23.69 -1.73 10.11
CA ARG A 330 -24.40 -2.30 8.96
C ARG A 330 -25.75 -1.58 8.85
N ARG A 331 -25.98 -0.89 7.74
CA ARG A 331 -27.37 -0.52 7.41
C ARG A 331 -28.12 -1.84 7.31
N SER A 332 -29.00 -2.08 8.26
CA SER A 332 -29.93 -3.21 8.19
C SER A 332 -30.62 -3.14 6.83
N ASP A 333 -30.45 -4.18 6.03
CA ASP A 333 -31.02 -4.33 4.70
C ASP A 333 -32.42 -3.71 4.66
N GLU A 334 -32.56 -2.69 3.80
CA GLU A 334 -33.87 -2.37 3.25
C GLU A 334 -34.28 -3.57 2.42
N ARG A 335 -35.13 -4.42 3.01
CA ARG A 335 -35.79 -5.54 2.36
C ARG A 335 -36.84 -5.02 1.38
#